data_cbc49a25e650320a8b3400ab37ec74b1
#
_entry.id   cbc49a25e650320a8b3400ab37ec74b1
#
_cell.length_a   1.000
_cell.length_b   1.000
_cell.length_c   1.000
_cell.angle_alpha   90.00
_cell.angle_beta   90.00
_cell.angle_gamma   90.00
#
_symmetry.space_group_name_H-M   'P 1'
#
loop_
_entity.id
_entity.type
_entity.pdbx_description
1 polymer ?
#
loop_
_entity_poly.entity_id
_entity_poly.type
_entity_poly.pdbx_seq_one_letter_code
_entity_poly.pdbx_strand_id
1 'polypeptide(L)'
;MACTSTPTAHLSSDAIREELWGDANDQQNPGKVFQVMKDRAIEYLDMGWDVIYDATNLVAKQRKSTLAAIRAAVNNDFIAQCVFVSCPLSECKRRQGDRDRKVPVEVIDRMVRQFETPWYNEGWDLINVVYGSANKQNIDREHWRMLGESHDNPHHTASLEMHCAYCESNIRQAASNIDDIGEEFYKVITEAAYQHDLGKHKTKAFFDAKGNPTDIAHYYGHHNVGAYLWLTGDKVGEWSNESFLYIALLIQWHMQPFFCRDKEGNYAAKFEEWCRKRGFDKTFCFAITMLHEADKEAH
;
A
#
# COMPACT_ATOMS: atom_id res chain seq x y z
N MET A 1 -25.08 -35.04 9.08
CA MET A 1 -25.38 -33.91 8.20
C MET A 1 -24.14 -33.66 7.34
N ALA A 2 -24.23 -33.87 6.03
CA ALA A 2 -23.14 -33.55 5.13
C ALA A 2 -22.98 -32.03 5.12
N CYS A 3 -21.77 -31.55 5.47
CA CYS A 3 -21.40 -30.14 5.34
C CYS A 3 -21.33 -29.87 3.84
N THR A 4 -22.40 -29.37 3.25
CA THR A 4 -22.36 -28.87 1.86
C THR A 4 -21.57 -27.58 1.89
N SER A 5 -20.36 -27.59 1.31
CA SER A 5 -19.59 -26.36 1.14
C SER A 5 -20.40 -25.37 0.30
N THR A 6 -20.46 -24.11 0.74
CA THR A 6 -21.07 -23.02 -0.03
C THR A 6 -20.41 -22.96 -1.41
N PRO A 7 -21.19 -22.89 -2.50
CA PRO A 7 -20.63 -22.76 -3.84
C PRO A 7 -19.87 -21.42 -3.96
N THR A 8 -18.77 -21.41 -4.72
CA THR A 8 -17.91 -20.25 -4.87
C THR A 8 -17.83 -19.81 -6.33
N ALA A 9 -18.11 -18.54 -6.60
CA ALA A 9 -17.91 -17.91 -7.90
C ALA A 9 -16.57 -17.19 -7.98
N HIS A 10 -15.74 -17.48 -8.99
CA HIS A 10 -14.51 -16.78 -9.27
C HIS A 10 -14.70 -15.79 -10.41
N LEU A 11 -14.68 -14.49 -10.11
CA LEU A 11 -14.85 -13.41 -11.05
C LEU A 11 -13.48 -12.76 -11.34
N SER A 12 -12.89 -13.11 -12.47
CA SER A 12 -11.60 -12.56 -12.92
C SER A 12 -11.81 -11.48 -13.97
N SER A 13 -11.15 -10.33 -13.76
CA SER A 13 -11.17 -9.21 -14.72
C SER A 13 -10.61 -9.62 -16.09
N ASP A 14 -9.63 -10.50 -16.13
CA ASP A 14 -9.04 -11.00 -17.36
C ASP A 14 -9.96 -11.98 -18.09
N ALA A 15 -10.59 -12.89 -17.36
CA ALA A 15 -11.58 -13.83 -17.94
C ALA A 15 -12.80 -13.10 -18.52
N ILE A 16 -13.26 -12.05 -17.86
CA ILE A 16 -14.39 -11.24 -18.36
C ILE A 16 -13.99 -10.42 -19.59
N ARG A 17 -12.75 -9.94 -19.71
CA ARG A 17 -12.27 -9.33 -20.95
C ARG A 17 -12.26 -10.30 -22.11
N GLU A 18 -11.74 -11.51 -21.87
CA GLU A 18 -11.75 -12.58 -22.87
C GLU A 18 -13.18 -12.91 -23.32
N GLU A 19 -14.12 -13.01 -22.37
CA GLU A 19 -15.54 -13.26 -22.67
C GLU A 19 -16.17 -12.15 -23.51
N LEU A 20 -15.89 -10.87 -23.18
CA LEU A 20 -16.54 -9.73 -23.82
C LEU A 20 -15.95 -9.38 -25.20
N TRP A 21 -14.64 -9.60 -25.39
CA TRP A 21 -13.93 -9.11 -26.57
C TRP A 21 -13.01 -10.14 -27.25
N GLY A 22 -12.92 -11.35 -26.71
CA GLY A 22 -12.06 -12.41 -27.25
C GLY A 22 -10.56 -12.17 -27.00
N ASP A 23 -10.20 -11.19 -26.17
CA ASP A 23 -8.81 -10.89 -25.79
C ASP A 23 -8.72 -10.34 -24.36
N ALA A 24 -8.09 -11.10 -23.47
CA ALA A 24 -7.82 -10.67 -22.09
C ALA A 24 -6.93 -9.40 -22.00
N ASN A 25 -6.22 -9.02 -23.06
CA ASN A 25 -5.40 -7.81 -23.11
C ASN A 25 -6.17 -6.56 -23.51
N ASP A 26 -7.40 -6.68 -23.99
CA ASP A 26 -8.17 -5.51 -24.42
C ASP A 26 -8.43 -4.56 -23.26
N GLN A 27 -7.94 -3.33 -23.39
CA GLN A 27 -8.06 -2.26 -22.38
C GLN A 27 -8.96 -1.10 -22.86
N GLN A 28 -9.68 -1.28 -23.97
CA GLN A 28 -10.48 -0.19 -24.54
C GLN A 28 -11.63 0.26 -23.64
N ASN A 29 -12.23 -0.66 -22.89
CA ASN A 29 -13.34 -0.32 -21.99
C ASN A 29 -13.24 -1.01 -20.62
N PRO A 30 -12.28 -0.62 -19.75
CA PRO A 30 -12.14 -1.21 -18.41
C PRO A 30 -13.40 -1.01 -17.55
N GLY A 31 -14.12 0.10 -17.74
CA GLY A 31 -15.34 0.40 -16.98
C GLY A 31 -16.42 -0.66 -17.18
N LYS A 32 -16.58 -1.19 -18.39
CA LYS A 32 -17.55 -2.26 -18.68
C LYS A 32 -17.19 -3.56 -17.98
N VAL A 33 -15.89 -3.92 -17.94
CA VAL A 33 -15.40 -5.12 -17.23
C VAL A 33 -15.77 -5.07 -15.77
N PHE A 34 -15.41 -3.98 -15.09
CA PHE A 34 -15.68 -3.83 -13.66
C PHE A 34 -17.19 -3.69 -13.35
N GLN A 35 -17.97 -3.16 -14.29
CA GLN A 35 -19.43 -3.18 -14.15
C GLN A 35 -19.96 -4.61 -14.19
N VAL A 36 -19.58 -5.42 -15.17
CA VAL A 36 -19.98 -6.83 -15.29
C VAL A 36 -19.53 -7.64 -14.06
N MET A 37 -18.28 -7.45 -13.61
CA MET A 37 -17.79 -8.08 -12.38
C MET A 37 -18.68 -7.77 -11.18
N LYS A 38 -19.02 -6.49 -11.00
CA LYS A 38 -19.84 -6.02 -9.88
C LYS A 38 -21.26 -6.58 -9.95
N ASP A 39 -21.89 -6.54 -11.12
CA ASP A 39 -23.25 -7.05 -11.32
C ASP A 39 -23.34 -8.56 -11.02
N ARG A 40 -22.36 -9.34 -11.51
CA ARG A 40 -22.26 -10.78 -11.19
C ARG A 40 -21.97 -11.05 -9.72
N ALA A 41 -21.13 -10.23 -9.09
CA ALA A 41 -20.84 -10.37 -7.65
C ALA A 41 -22.12 -10.19 -6.82
N ILE A 42 -22.95 -9.20 -7.13
CA ILE A 42 -24.24 -8.97 -6.48
C ILE A 42 -25.16 -10.16 -6.69
N GLU A 43 -25.31 -10.65 -7.92
CA GLU A 43 -26.14 -11.78 -8.26
C GLU A 43 -25.76 -13.05 -7.46
N TYR A 44 -24.47 -13.42 -7.45
CA TYR A 44 -24.00 -14.61 -6.72
C TYR A 44 -24.14 -14.47 -5.20
N LEU A 45 -23.85 -13.29 -4.64
CA LEU A 45 -24.04 -13.04 -3.21
C LEU A 45 -25.52 -13.12 -2.81
N ASP A 46 -26.46 -12.63 -3.63
CA ASP A 46 -27.89 -12.76 -3.39
C ASP A 46 -28.39 -14.21 -3.51
N MET A 47 -27.69 -15.06 -4.29
CA MET A 47 -27.92 -16.51 -4.33
C MET A 47 -27.30 -17.24 -3.11
N GLY A 48 -26.59 -16.54 -2.21
CA GLY A 48 -25.90 -17.12 -1.05
C GLY A 48 -24.60 -17.83 -1.40
N TRP A 49 -23.94 -17.46 -2.50
CA TRP A 49 -22.65 -18.00 -2.90
C TRP A 49 -21.51 -17.17 -2.33
N ASP A 50 -20.36 -17.81 -2.12
CA ASP A 50 -19.10 -17.10 -1.91
C ASP A 50 -18.59 -16.50 -3.23
N VAL A 51 -17.97 -15.31 -3.18
CA VAL A 51 -17.45 -14.65 -4.38
C VAL A 51 -15.98 -14.31 -4.21
N ILE A 52 -15.13 -14.74 -5.14
CA ILE A 52 -13.75 -14.29 -5.30
C ILE A 52 -13.74 -13.21 -6.40
N TYR A 53 -13.41 -11.97 -6.02
CA TYR A 53 -13.31 -10.81 -6.91
C TYR A 53 -11.85 -10.57 -7.27
N ASP A 54 -11.39 -11.19 -8.38
CA ASP A 54 -9.99 -11.22 -8.80
C ASP A 54 -9.68 -10.12 -9.82
N ALA A 55 -8.92 -9.12 -9.34
CA ALA A 55 -8.39 -8.02 -10.15
C ALA A 55 -7.15 -7.44 -9.48
N THR A 56 -6.48 -6.49 -10.13
CA THR A 56 -5.29 -5.81 -9.56
C THR A 56 -5.59 -5.05 -8.29
N ASN A 57 -6.77 -4.42 -8.17
CA ASN A 57 -7.28 -3.76 -6.96
C ASN A 57 -6.27 -2.86 -6.20
N LEU A 58 -5.42 -2.11 -6.94
CA LEU A 58 -4.26 -1.40 -6.37
C LEU A 58 -4.63 -0.17 -5.54
N VAL A 59 -5.71 0.54 -5.93
CA VAL A 59 -6.04 1.87 -5.41
C VAL A 59 -7.20 1.78 -4.41
N ALA A 60 -7.00 2.30 -3.20
CA ALA A 60 -7.98 2.28 -2.10
C ALA A 60 -9.35 2.89 -2.51
N LYS A 61 -9.34 4.00 -3.27
CA LYS A 61 -10.58 4.62 -3.75
C LYS A 61 -11.42 3.66 -4.61
N GLN A 62 -10.78 2.87 -5.47
CA GLN A 62 -11.48 1.91 -6.32
C GLN A 62 -12.02 0.75 -5.48
N ARG A 63 -11.21 0.16 -4.60
CA ARG A 63 -11.63 -0.91 -3.68
C ARG A 63 -12.83 -0.47 -2.84
N LYS A 64 -12.70 0.69 -2.17
CA LYS A 64 -13.76 1.26 -1.32
C LYS A 64 -15.06 1.50 -2.09
N SER A 65 -15.00 2.09 -3.30
CA SER A 65 -16.19 2.38 -4.09
C SER A 65 -16.88 1.10 -4.61
N THR A 66 -16.09 0.09 -5.01
CA THR A 66 -16.60 -1.21 -5.46
C THR A 66 -17.29 -1.93 -4.31
N LEU A 67 -16.64 -2.04 -3.15
CA LEU A 67 -17.20 -2.71 -1.98
C LEU A 67 -18.48 -2.00 -1.48
N ALA A 68 -18.45 -0.67 -1.39
CA ALA A 68 -19.63 0.10 -0.99
C ALA A 68 -20.81 -0.10 -1.95
N ALA A 69 -20.56 -0.16 -3.27
CA ALA A 69 -21.62 -0.39 -4.25
C ALA A 69 -22.20 -1.80 -4.15
N ILE A 70 -21.36 -2.82 -3.90
CA ILE A 70 -21.83 -4.21 -3.69
C ILE A 70 -22.65 -4.28 -2.40
N ARG A 71 -22.15 -3.75 -1.27
CA ARG A 71 -22.87 -3.73 0.02
C ARG A 71 -24.22 -3.02 -0.06
N ALA A 72 -24.33 -1.97 -0.87
CA ALA A 72 -25.58 -1.22 -1.03
C ALA A 72 -26.64 -1.94 -1.90
N ALA A 73 -26.21 -2.90 -2.72
CA ALA A 73 -27.09 -3.57 -3.70
C ALA A 73 -27.45 -5.00 -3.29
N VAL A 74 -26.61 -5.68 -2.50
CA VAL A 74 -26.85 -7.05 -2.03
C VAL A 74 -27.88 -7.05 -0.91
N ASN A 75 -28.85 -7.97 -0.97
CA ASN A 75 -29.90 -8.11 0.04
C ASN A 75 -29.49 -8.99 1.23
N ASN A 76 -28.47 -9.83 1.06
CA ASN A 76 -27.97 -10.73 2.07
C ASN A 76 -26.78 -10.12 2.81
N ASP A 77 -26.63 -10.41 4.11
CA ASP A 77 -25.42 -10.10 4.85
C ASP A 77 -24.24 -10.96 4.35
N PHE A 78 -23.08 -10.38 4.20
CA PHE A 78 -21.85 -11.07 3.85
C PHE A 78 -20.64 -10.47 4.54
N ILE A 79 -19.60 -11.28 4.74
CA ILE A 79 -18.29 -10.85 5.25
C ILE A 79 -17.39 -10.49 4.07
N ALA A 80 -16.92 -9.25 4.03
CA ALA A 80 -15.99 -8.79 3.02
C ALA A 80 -14.54 -8.92 3.49
N GLN A 81 -13.78 -9.77 2.82
CA GLN A 81 -12.37 -10.00 3.11
C GLN A 81 -11.48 -9.47 2.00
N CYS A 82 -10.49 -8.65 2.36
CA CYS A 82 -9.40 -8.31 1.46
C CYS A 82 -8.25 -9.30 1.65
N VAL A 83 -7.82 -9.93 0.56
CA VAL A 83 -6.64 -10.81 0.55
C VAL A 83 -5.54 -10.12 -0.25
N PHE A 84 -4.52 -9.61 0.44
CA PHE A 84 -3.32 -9.09 -0.19
C PHE A 84 -2.34 -10.24 -0.45
N VAL A 85 -2.12 -10.56 -1.73
CA VAL A 85 -1.13 -11.57 -2.14
C VAL A 85 0.24 -10.91 -2.24
N SER A 86 1.05 -11.11 -1.21
CA SER A 86 2.40 -10.58 -1.15
C SER A 86 3.31 -11.30 -2.17
N CYS A 87 3.94 -10.53 -3.06
CA CYS A 87 4.88 -11.03 -4.04
C CYS A 87 5.99 -9.99 -4.24
N PRO A 88 7.28 -10.32 -4.01
CA PRO A 88 8.38 -9.40 -4.28
C PRO A 88 8.38 -8.88 -5.71
N LEU A 89 8.75 -7.60 -5.90
CA LEU A 89 8.76 -6.96 -7.22
C LEU A 89 9.64 -7.69 -8.23
N SER A 90 10.80 -8.17 -7.79
CA SER A 90 11.70 -9.01 -8.60
C SER A 90 11.03 -10.29 -9.09
N GLU A 91 10.28 -10.95 -8.22
CA GLU A 91 9.53 -12.15 -8.54
C GLU A 91 8.34 -11.88 -9.47
N CYS A 92 7.62 -10.77 -9.26
CA CYS A 92 6.59 -10.32 -10.20
C CYS A 92 7.16 -10.15 -11.62
N LYS A 93 8.32 -9.49 -11.74
CA LYS A 93 9.01 -9.31 -13.03
C LYS A 93 9.50 -10.63 -13.62
N ARG A 94 10.09 -11.51 -12.81
CA ARG A 94 10.54 -12.83 -13.26
C ARG A 94 9.40 -13.68 -13.83
N ARG A 95 8.26 -13.72 -13.14
CA ARG A 95 7.07 -14.48 -13.58
C ARG A 95 6.51 -14.03 -14.93
N GLN A 96 6.78 -12.78 -15.35
CA GLN A 96 6.35 -12.33 -16.69
C GLN A 96 7.10 -13.06 -17.81
N GLY A 97 8.34 -13.52 -17.55
CA GLY A 97 9.10 -14.34 -18.52
C GLY A 97 8.43 -15.66 -18.86
N ASP A 98 7.75 -16.26 -17.89
CA ASP A 98 7.19 -17.62 -17.94
C ASP A 98 5.70 -17.64 -18.39
N ARG A 99 5.08 -16.47 -18.62
CA ARG A 99 3.67 -16.38 -19.00
C ARG A 99 3.50 -16.19 -20.51
N ASP A 100 2.45 -16.78 -21.08
CA ASP A 100 2.05 -16.52 -22.48
C ASP A 100 1.66 -15.04 -22.65
N ARG A 101 0.85 -14.55 -21.73
CA ARG A 101 0.48 -13.13 -21.64
C ARG A 101 1.50 -12.37 -20.78
N LYS A 102 2.23 -11.45 -21.40
CA LYS A 102 3.26 -10.63 -20.74
C LYS A 102 2.75 -9.23 -20.45
N VAL A 103 2.98 -8.77 -19.22
CA VAL A 103 2.79 -7.36 -18.83
C VAL A 103 4.16 -6.68 -18.90
N PRO A 104 4.31 -5.54 -19.64
CA PRO A 104 5.58 -4.81 -19.69
C PRO A 104 6.09 -4.43 -18.30
N VAL A 105 7.42 -4.47 -18.10
CA VAL A 105 8.06 -4.18 -16.81
C VAL A 105 7.70 -2.78 -16.30
N GLU A 106 7.62 -1.81 -17.20
CA GLU A 106 7.25 -0.41 -16.91
C GLU A 106 5.82 -0.29 -16.38
N VAL A 107 4.93 -1.19 -16.82
CA VAL A 107 3.56 -1.25 -16.30
C VAL A 107 3.55 -1.80 -14.87
N ILE A 108 4.37 -2.83 -14.59
CA ILE A 108 4.52 -3.36 -13.23
C ILE A 108 5.10 -2.29 -12.29
N ASP A 109 6.14 -1.57 -12.71
CA ASP A 109 6.73 -0.49 -11.93
C ASP A 109 5.71 0.65 -11.67
N ARG A 110 4.88 0.97 -12.66
CA ARG A 110 3.77 1.92 -12.47
C ARG A 110 2.72 1.41 -11.51
N MET A 111 2.37 0.12 -11.56
CA MET A 111 1.43 -0.50 -10.62
C MET A 111 1.93 -0.39 -9.17
N VAL A 112 3.22 -0.64 -8.92
CA VAL A 112 3.81 -0.49 -7.58
C VAL A 112 3.78 0.96 -7.10
N ARG A 113 4.03 1.93 -7.98
CA ARG A 113 3.90 3.37 -7.65
C ARG A 113 2.46 3.81 -7.36
N GLN A 114 1.47 3.09 -7.85
CA GLN A 114 0.04 3.34 -7.62
C GLN A 114 -0.54 2.50 -6.47
N PHE A 115 0.25 1.59 -5.91
CA PHE A 115 -0.21 0.73 -4.85
C PHE A 115 -0.59 1.54 -3.60
N GLU A 116 -1.76 1.22 -3.04
CA GLU A 116 -2.21 1.74 -1.76
C GLU A 116 -2.52 0.57 -0.83
N THR A 117 -1.95 0.59 0.36
CA THR A 117 -2.15 -0.42 1.40
C THR A 117 -3.63 -0.56 1.73
N PRO A 118 -4.21 -1.77 1.67
CA PRO A 118 -5.59 -1.97 2.08
C PRO A 118 -5.73 -1.73 3.58
N TRP A 119 -6.82 -1.03 3.98
CA TRP A 119 -7.10 -0.76 5.38
C TRP A 119 -8.59 -0.79 5.69
N TYR A 120 -8.94 -0.97 6.97
CA TYR A 120 -10.31 -1.14 7.45
C TYR A 120 -11.24 0.05 7.14
N ASN A 121 -10.70 1.26 6.96
CA ASN A 121 -11.47 2.45 6.54
C ASN A 121 -12.05 2.36 5.12
N GLU A 122 -11.69 1.33 4.37
CA GLU A 122 -12.30 0.99 3.08
C GLU A 122 -13.61 0.22 3.22
N GLY A 123 -13.91 -0.35 4.40
CA GLY A 123 -15.12 -1.12 4.70
C GLY A 123 -14.92 -2.64 4.74
N TRP A 124 -13.67 -3.11 4.79
CA TRP A 124 -13.35 -4.52 4.97
C TRP A 124 -13.66 -4.99 6.39
N ASP A 125 -14.24 -6.19 6.53
CA ASP A 125 -14.41 -6.87 7.82
C ASP A 125 -13.12 -7.59 8.24
N LEU A 126 -12.39 -8.13 7.24
CA LEU A 126 -11.10 -8.81 7.44
C LEU A 126 -10.10 -8.38 6.37
N ILE A 127 -8.83 -8.30 6.75
CA ILE A 127 -7.72 -8.09 5.81
C ILE A 127 -6.64 -9.12 6.13
N ASN A 128 -6.27 -9.95 5.15
CA ASN A 128 -5.24 -10.96 5.29
C ASN A 128 -4.10 -10.72 4.31
N VAL A 129 -2.88 -10.90 4.78
CA VAL A 129 -1.68 -10.94 3.95
C VAL A 129 -1.29 -12.41 3.74
N VAL A 130 -1.23 -12.83 2.48
CA VAL A 130 -0.86 -14.19 2.09
C VAL A 130 0.49 -14.15 1.38
N TYR A 131 1.42 -15.00 1.83
CA TYR A 131 2.77 -15.08 1.30
C TYR A 131 2.93 -16.32 0.44
N GLY A 132 3.54 -16.14 -0.73
CA GLY A 132 3.95 -17.26 -1.57
C GLY A 132 5.28 -17.90 -1.10
N SER A 133 5.58 -19.11 -1.58
CA SER A 133 6.88 -19.78 -1.34
C SER A 133 8.08 -18.92 -1.81
N ALA A 134 7.90 -18.09 -2.81
CA ALA A 134 8.90 -17.16 -3.32
C ALA A 134 9.38 -16.14 -2.28
N ASN A 135 8.51 -15.73 -1.36
CA ASN A 135 8.87 -14.77 -0.30
C ASN A 135 9.92 -15.35 0.67
N LYS A 136 9.96 -16.68 0.84
CA LYS A 136 10.95 -17.35 1.69
C LYS A 136 12.30 -17.60 1.02
N GLN A 137 12.33 -17.63 -0.31
CA GLN A 137 13.51 -18.00 -1.10
C GLN A 137 14.21 -16.81 -1.77
N ASN A 138 13.44 -15.76 -2.15
CA ASN A 138 13.90 -14.56 -2.84
C ASN A 138 13.52 -13.32 -2.03
N ILE A 139 14.01 -13.24 -0.80
CA ILE A 139 13.79 -12.07 0.07
C ILE A 139 14.59 -10.93 -0.54
N ASP A 140 13.88 -9.95 -1.11
CA ASP A 140 14.45 -8.69 -1.52
C ASP A 140 14.85 -7.91 -0.26
N ARG A 141 16.12 -8.03 0.14
CA ARG A 141 16.69 -7.26 1.26
C ARG A 141 16.85 -5.80 0.85
N GLU A 142 15.74 -5.15 0.54
CA GLU A 142 15.72 -3.80 -0.01
C GLU A 142 16.30 -2.76 0.96
N HIS A 143 16.14 -2.95 2.28
CA HIS A 143 16.74 -2.06 3.27
C HIS A 143 18.27 -2.07 3.25
N TRP A 144 18.91 -3.22 2.90
CA TRP A 144 20.37 -3.28 2.74
C TRP A 144 20.88 -2.42 1.58
N ARG A 145 20.01 -2.13 0.61
CA ARG A 145 20.37 -1.32 -0.56
C ARG A 145 20.39 0.17 -0.26
N MET A 146 19.84 0.61 0.88
CA MET A 146 19.92 2.00 1.34
C MET A 146 21.25 2.33 2.02
N LEU A 147 22.04 1.29 2.36
CA LEU A 147 23.34 1.46 3.04
C LEU A 147 24.27 2.35 2.22
N GLY A 148 24.65 3.48 2.79
CA GLY A 148 25.57 4.43 2.16
C GLY A 148 25.04 5.18 0.94
N GLU A 149 23.77 4.99 0.53
CA GLU A 149 23.19 5.73 -0.58
C GLU A 149 22.97 7.20 -0.21
N SER A 150 23.52 8.10 -1.04
CA SER A 150 23.32 9.54 -0.90
C SER A 150 21.91 9.96 -1.30
N HIS A 151 21.34 10.95 -0.63
CA HIS A 151 20.11 11.60 -1.07
C HIS A 151 20.28 12.38 -2.38
N ASP A 152 21.48 12.86 -2.71
CA ASP A 152 21.76 13.79 -3.82
C ASP A 152 20.73 14.94 -3.89
N ASN A 153 20.39 15.44 -2.71
CA ASN A 153 19.45 16.53 -2.52
C ASN A 153 20.00 17.47 -1.41
N PRO A 154 20.10 18.79 -1.66
CA PRO A 154 20.71 19.74 -0.71
C PRO A 154 19.98 19.87 0.63
N HIS A 155 18.75 19.36 0.72
CA HIS A 155 17.98 19.36 1.97
C HIS A 155 18.36 18.22 2.92
N HIS A 156 19.20 17.27 2.49
CA HIS A 156 19.64 16.13 3.30
C HIS A 156 21.16 16.03 3.27
N THR A 157 21.77 16.06 4.45
CA THR A 157 23.23 15.93 4.62
C THR A 157 23.66 14.49 4.94
N ALA A 158 22.76 13.69 5.49
CA ALA A 158 22.98 12.29 5.83
C ALA A 158 22.72 11.35 4.64
N SER A 159 23.25 10.12 4.69
CA SER A 159 22.80 9.04 3.79
C SER A 159 21.34 8.64 4.07
N LEU A 160 20.70 7.92 3.15
CA LEU A 160 19.32 7.45 3.33
C LEU A 160 19.16 6.64 4.63
N GLU A 161 20.12 5.73 4.91
CA GLU A 161 20.08 4.92 6.12
C GLU A 161 20.24 5.77 7.39
N MET A 162 21.19 6.69 7.41
CA MET A 162 21.44 7.57 8.58
C MET A 162 20.23 8.45 8.86
N HIS A 163 19.58 8.99 7.83
CA HIS A 163 18.34 9.75 7.96
C HIS A 163 17.24 8.91 8.60
N CYS A 164 17.02 7.68 8.12
CA CYS A 164 16.04 6.77 8.72
C CYS A 164 16.37 6.42 10.17
N ALA A 165 17.65 6.18 10.50
CA ALA A 165 18.08 5.92 11.86
C ALA A 165 17.91 7.15 12.79
N TYR A 166 18.13 8.35 12.29
CA TYR A 166 17.85 9.58 13.04
C TYR A 166 16.34 9.76 13.28
N CYS A 167 15.52 9.53 12.27
CA CYS A 167 14.06 9.56 12.42
C CYS A 167 13.57 8.55 13.48
N GLU A 168 14.10 7.31 13.45
CA GLU A 168 13.83 6.30 14.48
C GLU A 168 14.24 6.79 15.88
N SER A 169 15.44 7.37 16.01
CA SER A 169 15.95 7.91 17.29
C SER A 169 15.05 9.03 17.82
N ASN A 170 14.60 9.93 16.94
CA ASN A 170 13.69 11.01 17.29
C ASN A 170 12.34 10.49 17.78
N ILE A 171 11.79 9.43 17.14
CA ILE A 171 10.58 8.74 17.63
C ILE A 171 10.80 8.14 19.01
N ARG A 172 11.93 7.47 19.27
CA ARG A 172 12.24 6.90 20.58
C ARG A 172 12.30 7.97 21.67
N GLN A 173 12.90 9.11 21.37
CA GLN A 173 12.95 10.25 22.27
C GLN A 173 11.57 10.88 22.51
N ALA A 174 10.77 11.10 21.46
CA ALA A 174 9.43 11.64 21.59
C ALA A 174 8.52 10.69 22.41
N ALA A 175 8.60 9.39 22.14
CA ALA A 175 7.83 8.36 22.84
C ALA A 175 8.16 8.26 24.34
N SER A 176 9.42 8.51 24.72
CA SER A 176 9.82 8.49 26.15
C SER A 176 9.15 9.58 26.99
N ASN A 177 8.58 10.59 26.37
CA ASN A 177 7.85 11.68 27.02
C ASN A 177 6.32 11.46 27.06
N ILE A 178 5.84 10.31 26.59
CA ILE A 178 4.41 9.99 26.55
C ILE A 178 4.11 8.90 27.58
N ASP A 179 3.29 9.24 28.56
CA ASP A 179 2.82 8.27 29.53
C ASP A 179 1.94 7.22 28.84
N ASP A 180 2.26 5.93 29.07
CA ASP A 180 1.49 4.77 28.61
C ASP A 180 1.22 4.74 27.09
N ILE A 181 2.27 4.96 26.30
CA ILE A 181 2.18 4.90 24.82
C ILE A 181 1.75 3.52 24.27
N GLY A 182 1.83 2.47 25.09
CA GLY A 182 1.56 1.08 24.71
C GLY A 182 2.73 0.43 23.94
N GLU A 183 3.13 -0.77 24.40
CA GLU A 183 4.34 -1.44 23.86
C GLU A 183 4.23 -1.75 22.36
N GLU A 184 3.08 -2.22 21.90
CA GLU A 184 2.86 -2.58 20.49
C GLU A 184 2.87 -1.34 19.60
N PHE A 185 2.20 -0.26 20.01
CA PHE A 185 2.20 1.00 19.26
C PHE A 185 3.63 1.57 19.17
N TYR A 186 4.39 1.52 20.26
CA TYR A 186 5.78 1.97 20.28
C TYR A 186 6.66 1.21 19.30
N LYS A 187 6.54 -0.12 19.24
CA LYS A 187 7.27 -0.97 18.28
C LYS A 187 6.89 -0.60 16.84
N VAL A 188 5.61 -0.48 16.56
CA VAL A 188 5.09 -0.16 15.22
C VAL A 188 5.57 1.19 14.73
N ILE A 189 5.46 2.25 15.54
CA ILE A 189 5.86 3.60 15.11
C ILE A 189 7.38 3.73 14.95
N THR A 190 8.15 3.03 15.79
CA THR A 190 9.61 2.98 15.71
C THR A 190 10.07 2.28 14.43
N GLU A 191 9.48 1.13 14.08
CA GLU A 191 9.77 0.43 12.83
C GLU A 191 9.34 1.26 11.62
N ALA A 192 8.15 1.86 11.66
CA ALA A 192 7.69 2.75 10.58
C ALA A 192 8.66 3.93 10.35
N ALA A 193 9.21 4.49 11.42
CA ALA A 193 10.20 5.58 11.33
C ALA A 193 11.50 5.13 10.65
N TYR A 194 11.98 3.92 10.95
CA TYR A 194 13.16 3.38 10.30
C TYR A 194 12.92 3.04 8.82
N GLN A 195 11.69 2.69 8.44
CA GLN A 195 11.33 2.20 7.11
C GLN A 195 10.65 3.26 6.22
N HIS A 196 10.34 4.46 6.72
CA HIS A 196 9.48 5.41 6.01
C HIS A 196 9.97 5.77 4.60
N ASP A 197 11.27 5.81 4.42
CA ASP A 197 11.94 6.15 3.17
C ASP A 197 12.44 4.95 2.35
N LEU A 198 12.02 3.72 2.71
CA LEU A 198 12.43 2.47 2.05
C LEU A 198 12.28 2.50 0.51
N GLY A 199 11.31 3.24 0.00
CA GLY A 199 11.09 3.36 -1.44
C GLY A 199 12.02 4.32 -2.20
N LYS A 200 12.80 5.17 -1.50
CA LYS A 200 13.64 6.20 -2.14
C LYS A 200 14.65 5.62 -3.12
N HIS A 201 15.35 4.54 -2.75
CA HIS A 201 16.37 3.91 -3.61
C HIS A 201 15.79 3.33 -4.93
N LYS A 202 14.49 3.01 -4.98
CA LYS A 202 13.81 2.56 -6.22
C LYS A 202 13.20 3.69 -7.03
N THR A 203 13.04 4.87 -6.43
CA THR A 203 12.34 5.98 -7.08
C THR A 203 13.24 7.18 -7.36
N LYS A 204 14.52 7.09 -7.01
CA LYS A 204 15.51 8.13 -7.27
C LYS A 204 15.57 8.48 -8.76
N ALA A 205 15.38 9.74 -9.09
CA ALA A 205 15.38 10.22 -10.46
C ALA A 205 15.91 11.66 -10.53
N PHE A 206 16.66 11.96 -11.58
CA PHE A 206 17.20 13.29 -11.84
C PHE A 206 16.38 14.01 -12.91
N PHE A 207 15.06 14.03 -12.69
CA PHE A 207 14.08 14.74 -13.52
C PHE A 207 13.05 15.43 -12.63
N ASP A 208 12.66 16.66 -13.00
CA ASP A 208 11.56 17.35 -12.31
C ASP A 208 10.19 16.73 -12.65
N ALA A 209 9.11 17.23 -12.04
CA ALA A 209 7.75 16.73 -12.29
C ALA A 209 7.25 16.95 -13.72
N LYS A 210 7.94 17.77 -14.50
CA LYS A 210 7.63 18.04 -15.92
C LYS A 210 8.49 17.20 -16.88
N GLY A 211 9.42 16.40 -16.32
CA GLY A 211 10.34 15.55 -17.08
C GLY A 211 11.62 16.26 -17.54
N ASN A 212 11.92 17.46 -17.04
CA ASN A 212 13.17 18.14 -17.38
C ASN A 212 14.32 17.60 -16.51
N PRO A 213 15.53 17.41 -17.07
CA PRO A 213 16.70 17.00 -16.29
C PRO A 213 17.03 18.00 -15.17
N THR A 214 17.49 17.48 -14.03
CA THR A 214 17.91 18.25 -12.86
C THR A 214 19.13 17.60 -12.19
N ASP A 215 19.97 18.38 -11.53
CA ASP A 215 21.11 17.88 -10.73
C ASP A 215 20.67 17.46 -9.32
N ILE A 216 19.41 17.71 -8.96
CA ILE A 216 18.83 17.35 -7.67
C ILE A 216 17.98 16.08 -7.83
N ALA A 217 18.18 15.11 -6.95
CA ALA A 217 17.39 13.89 -6.95
C ALA A 217 15.95 14.15 -6.47
N HIS A 218 14.99 13.54 -7.15
CA HIS A 218 13.57 13.49 -6.81
C HIS A 218 13.14 12.05 -6.56
N TYR A 219 12.12 11.85 -5.71
CA TYR A 219 11.68 10.53 -5.22
C TYR A 219 10.16 10.37 -5.37
N TYR A 220 9.65 10.57 -6.59
CA TYR A 220 8.19 10.55 -6.83
C TYR A 220 7.55 9.19 -6.52
N GLY A 221 6.59 9.19 -5.57
CA GLY A 221 5.86 8.01 -5.17
C GLY A 221 6.65 7.05 -4.28
N HIS A 222 7.79 7.47 -3.70
CA HIS A 222 8.58 6.61 -2.81
C HIS A 222 7.77 6.02 -1.66
N HIS A 223 6.81 6.74 -1.13
CA HIS A 223 5.94 6.31 -0.04
C HIS A 223 5.08 5.09 -0.43
N ASN A 224 4.48 5.07 -1.64
CA ASN A 224 3.73 3.92 -2.13
C ASN A 224 4.66 2.73 -2.44
N VAL A 225 5.80 3.01 -3.07
CA VAL A 225 6.82 1.99 -3.34
C VAL A 225 7.37 1.41 -2.04
N GLY A 226 7.65 2.26 -1.04
CA GLY A 226 8.11 1.84 0.27
C GLY A 226 7.12 0.93 0.99
N ALA A 227 5.84 1.30 1.00
CA ALA A 227 4.78 0.47 1.57
C ALA A 227 4.67 -0.90 0.87
N TYR A 228 4.78 -0.93 -0.46
CA TYR A 228 4.80 -2.19 -1.21
C TYR A 228 6.03 -3.04 -0.89
N LEU A 229 7.22 -2.44 -0.85
CA LEU A 229 8.46 -3.14 -0.52
C LEU A 229 8.44 -3.70 0.90
N TRP A 230 7.89 -2.94 1.86
CA TRP A 230 7.67 -3.45 3.22
C TRP A 230 6.78 -4.69 3.22
N LEU A 231 5.61 -4.63 2.58
CA LEU A 231 4.63 -5.72 2.54
C LEU A 231 5.12 -6.96 1.76
N THR A 232 6.17 -6.83 0.96
CA THR A 232 6.72 -7.91 0.13
C THR A 232 8.16 -8.27 0.47
N GLY A 233 8.76 -7.61 1.47
CA GLY A 233 10.15 -7.76 1.88
C GLY A 233 10.39 -8.91 2.86
N ASP A 234 11.52 -8.87 3.55
CA ASP A 234 12.03 -9.92 4.42
C ASP A 234 11.42 -9.94 5.83
N LYS A 235 10.73 -8.86 6.23
CA LYS A 235 10.02 -8.74 7.51
C LYS A 235 8.67 -9.48 7.58
N VAL A 236 8.32 -10.13 6.48
CA VAL A 236 7.12 -10.96 6.37
C VAL A 236 7.12 -12.07 7.44
N GLY A 237 6.08 -12.08 8.28
CA GLY A 237 5.88 -13.08 9.35
C GLY A 237 6.58 -12.77 10.67
N GLU A 238 7.31 -11.66 10.79
CA GLU A 238 7.88 -11.18 12.05
C GLU A 238 6.85 -10.42 12.92
N TRP A 239 5.80 -9.90 12.30
CA TRP A 239 4.75 -9.06 12.90
C TRP A 239 3.39 -9.73 12.86
N SER A 240 2.47 -9.30 13.72
CA SER A 240 1.06 -9.61 13.54
C SER A 240 0.58 -9.06 12.19
N ASN A 241 -0.45 -9.66 11.60
CA ASN A 241 -0.97 -9.20 10.30
C ASN A 241 -1.42 -7.73 10.36
N GLU A 242 -2.03 -7.32 11.46
CA GLU A 242 -2.51 -5.96 11.67
C GLU A 242 -1.35 -4.97 11.82
N SER A 243 -0.36 -5.26 12.68
CA SER A 243 0.82 -4.40 12.87
C SER A 243 1.64 -4.29 11.59
N PHE A 244 1.77 -5.38 10.83
CA PHE A 244 2.48 -5.39 9.55
C PHE A 244 1.82 -4.47 8.51
N LEU A 245 0.49 -4.54 8.40
CA LEU A 245 -0.29 -3.64 7.54
C LEU A 245 -0.26 -2.20 8.04
N TYR A 246 -0.29 -1.99 9.35
CA TYR A 246 -0.28 -0.65 9.92
C TYR A 246 1.05 0.06 9.70
N ILE A 247 2.18 -0.65 9.81
CA ILE A 247 3.51 -0.12 9.43
C ILE A 247 3.51 0.30 7.95
N ALA A 248 3.01 -0.55 7.03
CA ALA A 248 2.88 -0.19 5.62
C ALA A 248 2.05 1.07 5.39
N LEU A 249 0.96 1.21 6.14
CA LEU A 249 0.08 2.36 6.07
C LEU A 249 0.78 3.65 6.54
N LEU A 250 1.57 3.57 7.62
CA LEU A 250 2.37 4.69 8.11
C LEU A 250 3.46 5.09 7.10
N ILE A 251 4.17 4.13 6.53
CA ILE A 251 5.14 4.35 5.44
C ILE A 251 4.45 5.06 4.26
N GLN A 252 3.26 4.61 3.87
CA GLN A 252 2.54 5.18 2.75
C GLN A 252 2.13 6.63 2.97
N TRP A 253 1.74 7.00 4.18
CA TRP A 253 1.13 8.30 4.44
C TRP A 253 2.03 9.30 5.19
N HIS A 254 3.32 8.95 5.46
CA HIS A 254 4.24 9.84 6.20
C HIS A 254 4.38 11.23 5.58
N MET A 255 4.31 11.34 4.24
CA MET A 255 4.39 12.61 3.52
C MET A 255 3.09 13.45 3.58
N GLN A 256 1.98 12.89 4.06
CA GLN A 256 0.68 13.58 3.96
C GLN A 256 0.60 14.89 4.73
N PRO A 257 1.17 15.06 5.93
CA PRO A 257 1.22 16.36 6.59
C PRO A 257 1.92 17.44 5.75
N PHE A 258 2.99 17.07 5.04
CA PHE A 258 3.68 17.99 4.12
C PHE A 258 2.73 18.51 3.03
N PHE A 259 1.89 17.65 2.43
CA PHE A 259 0.93 18.06 1.41
C PHE A 259 -0.27 18.84 1.98
N CYS A 260 -0.48 18.80 3.30
CA CYS A 260 -1.53 19.56 3.97
C CYS A 260 -1.10 20.97 4.41
N ARG A 261 0.15 21.37 4.20
CA ARG A 261 0.64 22.70 4.61
C ARG A 261 -0.14 23.82 3.96
N ASP A 262 -0.38 24.87 4.73
CA ASP A 262 -0.86 26.17 4.25
C ASP A 262 0.32 27.04 3.76
N LYS A 263 0.03 28.31 3.45
CA LYS A 263 1.05 29.27 2.99
C LYS A 263 2.06 29.65 4.08
N GLU A 264 1.64 29.54 5.34
CA GLU A 264 2.47 29.80 6.53
C GLU A 264 3.25 28.55 6.98
N GLY A 265 3.01 27.40 6.35
CA GLY A 265 3.66 26.13 6.67
C GLY A 265 2.92 25.28 7.73
N ASN A 266 1.75 25.74 8.25
CA ASN A 266 0.95 24.99 9.20
C ASN A 266 0.19 23.87 8.49
N TYR A 267 0.16 22.67 9.08
CA TYR A 267 -0.51 21.51 8.48
C TYR A 267 -1.61 20.88 9.35
N ALA A 268 -1.53 21.03 10.69
CA ALA A 268 -2.29 20.21 11.64
C ALA A 268 -3.79 20.17 11.34
N ALA A 269 -4.46 21.32 11.24
CA ALA A 269 -5.90 21.37 11.02
C ALA A 269 -6.36 20.75 9.69
N LYS A 270 -5.60 20.99 8.61
CA LYS A 270 -5.90 20.41 7.29
C LYS A 270 -5.62 18.92 7.27
N PHE A 271 -4.59 18.46 7.99
CA PHE A 271 -4.26 17.06 8.09
C PHE A 271 -5.31 16.28 8.90
N GLU A 272 -5.78 16.83 10.04
CA GLU A 272 -6.90 16.25 10.80
C GLU A 272 -8.17 16.16 9.95
N GLU A 273 -8.49 17.19 9.19
CA GLU A 273 -9.62 17.17 8.27
C GLU A 273 -9.45 16.10 7.17
N TRP A 274 -8.24 15.95 6.64
CA TRP A 274 -7.91 14.94 5.65
C TRP A 274 -8.09 13.52 6.23
N CYS A 275 -7.60 13.25 7.47
CA CYS A 275 -7.79 11.98 8.17
C CYS A 275 -9.29 11.69 8.34
N ARG A 276 -10.06 12.64 8.85
CA ARG A 276 -11.49 12.51 9.07
C ARG A 276 -12.26 12.19 7.77
N LYS A 277 -11.97 12.90 6.68
CA LYS A 277 -12.62 12.67 5.36
C LYS A 277 -12.32 11.28 4.79
N ARG A 278 -11.18 10.71 5.11
CA ARG A 278 -10.78 9.37 4.69
C ARG A 278 -11.22 8.26 5.64
N GLY A 279 -11.72 8.61 6.83
CA GLY A 279 -12.15 7.66 7.84
C GLY A 279 -10.99 7.06 8.64
N PHE A 280 -9.87 7.76 8.74
CA PHE A 280 -8.80 7.42 9.66
C PHE A 280 -9.13 7.90 11.07
N ASP A 281 -8.74 7.12 12.07
CA ASP A 281 -8.95 7.45 13.48
C ASP A 281 -7.90 8.43 14.04
N LYS A 282 -8.08 8.79 15.30
CA LYS A 282 -7.16 9.71 16.00
C LYS A 282 -5.78 9.08 16.23
N THR A 283 -5.71 7.77 16.40
CA THR A 283 -4.46 7.03 16.62
C THR A 283 -3.60 7.10 15.36
N PHE A 284 -4.18 6.90 14.19
CA PHE A 284 -3.48 7.07 12.91
C PHE A 284 -3.01 8.52 12.72
N CYS A 285 -3.88 9.49 12.98
CA CYS A 285 -3.53 10.91 12.83
C CYS A 285 -2.35 11.29 13.75
N PHE A 286 -2.37 10.82 15.00
CA PHE A 286 -1.29 11.00 15.97
C PHE A 286 0.01 10.33 15.51
N ALA A 287 -0.03 9.07 15.06
CA ALA A 287 1.14 8.33 14.60
C ALA A 287 1.83 9.03 13.42
N ILE A 288 1.06 9.47 12.40
CA ILE A 288 1.60 10.18 11.24
C ILE A 288 2.16 11.56 11.64
N THR A 289 1.55 12.25 12.60
CA THR A 289 2.07 13.51 13.11
C THR A 289 3.42 13.31 13.80
N MET A 290 3.52 12.30 14.69
CA MET A 290 4.79 11.96 15.32
C MET A 290 5.88 11.64 14.30
N LEU A 291 5.54 10.79 13.32
CA LEU A 291 6.47 10.39 12.27
C LEU A 291 6.94 11.58 11.44
N HIS A 292 6.03 12.48 11.06
CA HIS A 292 6.35 13.69 10.29
C HIS A 292 7.29 14.64 11.03
N GLU A 293 7.05 14.87 12.33
CA GLU A 293 7.94 15.76 13.12
C GLU A 293 9.32 15.11 13.31
N ALA A 294 9.37 13.78 13.55
CA ALA A 294 10.62 13.05 13.69
C ALA A 294 11.44 13.03 12.38
N ASP A 295 10.80 12.85 11.23
CA ASP A 295 11.41 12.91 9.90
C ASP A 295 11.96 14.31 9.61
N LYS A 296 11.22 15.35 9.93
CA LYS A 296 11.61 16.74 9.74
C LYS A 296 12.87 17.15 10.55
N GLU A 297 13.09 16.50 11.69
CA GLU A 297 14.24 16.73 12.57
C GLU A 297 15.43 15.79 12.27
N ALA A 298 15.27 14.84 11.35
CA ALA A 298 16.28 13.84 10.99
C ALA A 298 17.26 14.35 9.92
N HIS A 299 18.24 15.19 10.33
CA HIS A 299 19.25 15.82 9.43
C HIS A 299 20.66 15.36 9.71
#